data_dc6f52e77386cd5d045aaee286deb17a
#
_entry.id   dc6f52e77386cd5d045aaee286deb17a
#
_cell.length_a   1.000
_cell.length_b   1.000
_cell.length_c   1.000
_cell.angle_alpha   90.00
_cell.angle_beta   90.00
_cell.angle_gamma   90.00
#
_symmetry.space_group_name_H-M   'P 1'
#
loop_
_entity.id
_entity.type
_entity.pdbx_description
1 polymer ?
#
loop_
_entity_poly.entity_id
_entity_poly.type
_entity_poly.pdbx_seq_one_letter_code
_entity_poly.pdbx_strand_id
1 'polypeptide(L)'
;MKDFHGKVAVITGAGAGIGRALALELARNGAQLALSGRNLENVAETAALCEKEGVKARAYKLDVADRAAVYAHADEVAADFGKVNLVINNAGVSLTANIEEVSWEDLEWIFGINYWGTLHGVKAFLPHVIASGDGHFANVSSMFGLVACPSQAGYSSSKYAMHAVTDALRQEMIIAGHNVGVSSVHPGMIKTEIAWKARAAANRDRDSLAANFDSLAQTSAEDCAKTIVNGIRKNKPLILIGKDAKAMNVMRRLLGSGYMKPLTAQMRKEI
;
A
#
# COMPACT_ATOMS: atom_id res chain seq x y z
N MET A 1 2.45 -17.81 -5.10
CA MET A 1 3.36 -17.32 -6.17
C MET A 1 4.82 -17.41 -5.69
N LYS A 2 5.62 -18.31 -6.25
CA LYS A 2 7.03 -18.52 -5.82
C LYS A 2 8.02 -17.84 -6.76
N ASP A 3 7.64 -17.67 -8.03
CA ASP A 3 8.43 -17.06 -9.09
C ASP A 3 7.62 -15.93 -9.74
N PHE A 4 8.31 -14.87 -10.15
CA PHE A 4 7.72 -13.70 -10.80
C PHE A 4 8.02 -13.65 -12.29
N HIS A 5 8.93 -14.49 -12.80
CA HIS A 5 9.30 -14.49 -14.20
C HIS A 5 8.09 -14.73 -15.11
N GLY A 6 7.85 -13.82 -16.06
CA GLY A 6 6.71 -13.86 -16.98
C GLY A 6 5.33 -13.62 -16.31
N LYS A 7 5.27 -13.34 -15.01
CA LYS A 7 4.02 -12.96 -14.32
C LYS A 7 3.69 -11.50 -14.58
N VAL A 8 2.42 -11.18 -14.63
CA VAL A 8 1.93 -9.80 -14.78
C VAL A 8 1.58 -9.25 -13.41
N ALA A 9 2.24 -8.15 -13.04
CA ALA A 9 2.02 -7.44 -11.79
C ALA A 9 1.44 -6.04 -12.05
N VAL A 10 0.31 -5.75 -11.42
CA VAL A 10 -0.34 -4.43 -11.39
C VAL A 10 0.08 -3.71 -10.11
N ILE A 11 0.53 -2.46 -10.23
CA ILE A 11 0.95 -1.65 -9.07
C ILE A 11 0.29 -0.28 -9.14
N THR A 12 -0.54 0.06 -8.16
CA THR A 12 -1.10 1.41 -8.04
C THR A 12 -0.16 2.34 -7.26
N GLY A 13 -0.14 3.63 -7.59
CA GLY A 13 0.77 4.58 -6.98
C GLY A 13 2.24 4.32 -7.34
N ALA A 14 2.51 3.84 -8.56
CA ALA A 14 3.81 3.38 -9.02
C ALA A 14 4.78 4.51 -9.41
N GLY A 15 4.36 5.77 -9.42
CA GLY A 15 5.19 6.89 -9.86
C GLY A 15 6.28 7.35 -8.89
N ALA A 16 6.27 6.90 -7.62
CA ALA A 16 7.24 7.32 -6.61
C ALA A 16 7.32 6.33 -5.44
N GLY A 17 8.26 6.54 -4.53
CA GLY A 17 8.39 5.87 -3.23
C GLY A 17 8.33 4.35 -3.30
N ILE A 18 7.52 3.74 -2.42
CA ILE A 18 7.38 2.28 -2.34
C ILE A 18 6.90 1.68 -3.67
N GLY A 19 5.94 2.35 -4.36
CA GLY A 19 5.40 1.85 -5.63
C GLY A 19 6.44 1.77 -6.74
N ARG A 20 7.28 2.79 -6.90
CA ARG A 20 8.42 2.78 -7.85
C ARG A 20 9.43 1.70 -7.48
N ALA A 21 9.79 1.60 -6.20
CA ALA A 21 10.74 0.60 -5.73
C ALA A 21 10.23 -0.83 -5.94
N LEU A 22 8.93 -1.08 -5.73
CA LEU A 22 8.28 -2.36 -6.03
C LEU A 22 8.31 -2.70 -7.52
N ALA A 23 8.04 -1.72 -8.38
CA ALA A 23 8.10 -1.91 -9.83
C ALA A 23 9.49 -2.36 -10.28
N LEU A 24 10.54 -1.67 -9.81
CA LEU A 24 11.92 -2.01 -10.13
C LEU A 24 12.34 -3.37 -9.56
N GLU A 25 11.96 -3.68 -8.32
CA GLU A 25 12.29 -4.98 -7.71
C GLU A 25 11.60 -6.14 -8.44
N LEU A 26 10.35 -5.96 -8.87
CA LEU A 26 9.63 -6.98 -9.64
C LEU A 26 10.15 -7.10 -11.08
N ALA A 27 10.55 -5.99 -11.72
CA ALA A 27 11.21 -6.01 -13.01
C ALA A 27 12.49 -6.84 -13.00
N ARG A 28 13.36 -6.64 -12.00
CA ARG A 28 14.59 -7.44 -11.80
C ARG A 28 14.30 -8.93 -11.55
N ASN A 29 13.11 -9.26 -11.08
CA ASN A 29 12.64 -10.63 -10.93
C ASN A 29 11.87 -11.16 -12.16
N GLY A 30 11.91 -10.43 -13.31
CA GLY A 30 11.36 -10.85 -14.59
C GLY A 30 9.84 -10.70 -14.73
N ALA A 31 9.17 -9.93 -13.86
CA ALA A 31 7.74 -9.66 -13.98
C ALA A 31 7.46 -8.61 -15.05
N GLN A 32 6.36 -8.77 -15.78
CA GLN A 32 5.77 -7.73 -16.63
C GLN A 32 4.92 -6.79 -15.77
N LEU A 33 4.90 -5.50 -16.09
CA LEU A 33 4.39 -4.49 -15.17
C LEU A 33 3.31 -3.60 -15.79
N ALA A 34 2.13 -3.57 -15.17
CA ALA A 34 1.10 -2.57 -15.40
C ALA A 34 1.15 -1.55 -14.24
N LEU A 35 1.68 -0.36 -14.52
CA LEU A 35 1.97 0.66 -13.53
C LEU A 35 0.96 1.79 -13.60
N SER A 36 0.33 2.17 -12.50
CA SER A 36 -0.67 3.21 -12.53
C SER A 36 -0.49 4.27 -11.44
N GLY A 37 -0.98 5.48 -11.71
CA GLY A 37 -0.97 6.60 -10.78
C GLY A 37 -1.58 7.87 -11.37
N ARG A 38 -1.84 8.87 -10.53
CA ARG A 38 -2.46 10.14 -10.96
C ARG A 38 -1.55 10.99 -11.85
N ASN A 39 -0.26 11.01 -11.57
CA ASN A 39 0.72 11.68 -12.42
C ASN A 39 1.29 10.67 -13.42
N LEU A 40 0.82 10.73 -14.68
CA LEU A 40 1.23 9.81 -15.73
C LEU A 40 2.72 9.92 -16.07
N GLU A 41 3.31 11.11 -16.02
CA GLU A 41 4.72 11.37 -16.32
C GLU A 41 5.64 10.58 -15.37
N ASN A 42 5.39 10.68 -14.05
CA ASN A 42 6.15 9.94 -13.04
C ASN A 42 5.99 8.42 -13.19
N VAL A 43 4.80 7.96 -13.59
CA VAL A 43 4.55 6.53 -13.85
C VAL A 43 5.26 6.06 -15.11
N ALA A 44 5.26 6.88 -16.17
CA ALA A 44 5.96 6.59 -17.42
C ALA A 44 7.49 6.52 -17.21
N GLU A 45 8.04 7.44 -16.41
CA GLU A 45 9.44 7.37 -15.98
C GLU A 45 9.76 6.03 -15.29
N THR A 46 8.89 5.60 -14.37
CA THR A 46 9.07 4.31 -13.70
C THR A 46 8.98 3.14 -14.68
N ALA A 47 8.04 3.17 -15.63
CA ALA A 47 7.91 2.15 -16.65
C ALA A 47 9.18 2.06 -17.52
N ALA A 48 9.71 3.20 -17.99
CA ALA A 48 10.94 3.26 -18.76
C ALA A 48 12.17 2.71 -17.98
N LEU A 49 12.22 2.91 -16.66
CA LEU A 49 13.24 2.31 -15.82
C LEU A 49 13.09 0.77 -15.73
N CYS A 50 11.86 0.27 -15.66
CA CYS A 50 11.60 -1.17 -15.64
C CYS A 50 11.92 -1.83 -16.99
N GLU A 51 11.64 -1.16 -18.11
CA GLU A 51 11.98 -1.67 -19.46
C GLU A 51 13.49 -1.87 -19.66
N LYS A 52 14.33 -1.07 -18.98
CA LYS A 52 15.79 -1.27 -18.98
C LYS A 52 16.22 -2.58 -18.30
N GLU A 53 15.37 -3.17 -17.46
CA GLU A 53 15.57 -4.50 -16.85
C GLU A 53 15.12 -5.63 -17.81
N GLY A 54 14.70 -5.31 -19.05
CA GLY A 54 14.35 -6.28 -20.09
C GLY A 54 12.93 -6.82 -20.01
N VAL A 55 12.02 -6.19 -19.25
CA VAL A 55 10.63 -6.62 -19.11
C VAL A 55 9.67 -5.65 -19.79
N LYS A 56 8.47 -6.13 -20.18
CA LYS A 56 7.39 -5.26 -20.64
C LYS A 56 6.84 -4.48 -19.45
N ALA A 57 6.83 -3.14 -19.58
CA ALA A 57 6.19 -2.26 -18.61
C ALA A 57 5.29 -1.24 -19.31
N ARG A 58 4.13 -0.95 -18.75
CA ARG A 58 3.19 0.04 -19.31
C ARG A 58 2.67 0.96 -18.21
N ALA A 59 2.58 2.26 -18.53
CA ALA A 59 2.10 3.30 -17.66
C ALA A 59 0.64 3.65 -17.95
N TYR A 60 -0.17 3.81 -16.90
CA TYR A 60 -1.59 4.18 -16.97
C TYR A 60 -1.88 5.34 -16.04
N LYS A 61 -2.68 6.30 -16.50
CA LYS A 61 -3.22 7.35 -15.62
C LYS A 61 -4.42 6.80 -14.87
N LEU A 62 -4.38 6.82 -13.55
CA LEU A 62 -5.46 6.29 -12.71
C LEU A 62 -5.58 7.08 -11.41
N ASP A 63 -6.80 7.49 -11.07
CA ASP A 63 -7.19 7.82 -9.72
C ASP A 63 -7.94 6.63 -9.12
N VAL A 64 -7.38 6.03 -8.08
CA VAL A 64 -7.99 4.85 -7.44
C VAL A 64 -9.28 5.16 -6.70
N ALA A 65 -9.57 6.43 -6.40
CA ALA A 65 -10.84 6.85 -5.81
C ALA A 65 -12.00 6.77 -6.82
N ASP A 66 -11.72 6.85 -8.12
CA ASP A 66 -12.72 6.67 -9.17
C ASP A 66 -12.95 5.18 -9.46
N ARG A 67 -14.08 4.67 -8.96
CA ARG A 67 -14.45 3.26 -9.13
C ARG A 67 -14.55 2.86 -10.60
N ALA A 68 -15.20 3.69 -11.43
CA ALA A 68 -15.41 3.36 -12.84
C ALA A 68 -14.07 3.30 -13.60
N ALA A 69 -13.18 4.24 -13.33
CA ALA A 69 -11.83 4.25 -13.90
C ALA A 69 -11.01 3.02 -13.48
N VAL A 70 -11.14 2.54 -12.23
CA VAL A 70 -10.44 1.33 -11.77
C VAL A 70 -10.92 0.07 -12.49
N TYR A 71 -12.23 -0.07 -12.73
CA TYR A 71 -12.77 -1.21 -13.48
C TYR A 71 -12.33 -1.17 -14.95
N ALA A 72 -12.43 0.00 -15.61
CA ALA A 72 -11.94 0.17 -16.99
C ALA A 72 -10.44 -0.13 -17.09
N HIS A 73 -9.66 0.29 -16.10
CA HIS A 73 -8.22 -0.02 -16.03
C HIS A 73 -7.95 -1.52 -15.90
N ALA A 74 -8.77 -2.26 -15.14
CA ALA A 74 -8.60 -3.71 -15.03
C ALA A 74 -8.84 -4.42 -16.36
N ASP A 75 -9.86 -4.01 -17.11
CA ASP A 75 -10.15 -4.54 -18.45
C ASP A 75 -9.03 -4.18 -19.45
N GLU A 76 -8.53 -2.94 -19.42
CA GLU A 76 -7.42 -2.48 -20.25
C GLU A 76 -6.14 -3.28 -19.99
N VAL A 77 -5.79 -3.50 -18.72
CA VAL A 77 -4.60 -4.30 -18.35
C VAL A 77 -4.77 -5.75 -18.79
N ALA A 78 -5.97 -6.34 -18.64
CA ALA A 78 -6.23 -7.70 -19.11
C ALA A 78 -6.10 -7.82 -20.63
N ALA A 79 -6.55 -6.82 -21.39
CA ALA A 79 -6.38 -6.76 -22.84
C ALA A 79 -4.90 -6.63 -23.25
N ASP A 80 -4.13 -5.79 -22.56
CA ASP A 80 -2.74 -5.49 -22.87
C ASP A 80 -1.76 -6.63 -22.55
N PHE A 81 -2.04 -7.39 -21.48
CA PHE A 81 -1.13 -8.41 -20.95
C PHE A 81 -1.69 -9.84 -21.00
N GLY A 82 -2.95 -10.02 -21.35
CA GLY A 82 -3.62 -11.32 -21.48
C GLY A 82 -4.00 -11.98 -20.15
N LYS A 83 -3.32 -11.66 -19.05
CA LYS A 83 -3.63 -12.16 -17.70
C LYS A 83 -3.06 -11.24 -16.62
N VAL A 84 -3.57 -11.37 -15.38
CA VAL A 84 -3.07 -10.66 -14.20
C VAL A 84 -2.80 -11.65 -13.08
N ASN A 85 -1.56 -11.71 -12.62
CA ASN A 85 -1.15 -12.63 -11.55
C ASN A 85 -1.02 -11.95 -10.19
N LEU A 86 -0.52 -10.72 -10.15
CA LEU A 86 -0.24 -10.00 -8.92
C LEU A 86 -0.87 -8.61 -8.97
N VAL A 87 -1.59 -8.25 -7.93
CA VAL A 87 -2.10 -6.89 -7.74
C VAL A 87 -1.56 -6.33 -6.44
N ILE A 88 -0.83 -5.21 -6.53
CA ILE A 88 -0.32 -4.47 -5.37
C ILE A 88 -1.09 -3.15 -5.27
N ASN A 89 -2.06 -3.11 -4.38
CA ASN A 89 -2.78 -1.89 -4.03
C ASN A 89 -1.89 -1.07 -3.08
N ASN A 90 -1.04 -0.22 -3.69
CA ASN A 90 -0.06 0.59 -2.97
C ASN A 90 -0.43 2.07 -2.91
N ALA A 91 -1.25 2.58 -3.82
CA ALA A 91 -1.70 3.97 -3.79
C ALA A 91 -2.27 4.33 -2.41
N GLY A 92 -1.80 5.44 -1.86
CA GLY A 92 -2.24 5.90 -0.55
C GLY A 92 -1.73 7.29 -0.22
N VAL A 93 -2.40 7.92 0.73
CA VAL A 93 -2.12 9.27 1.21
C VAL A 93 -2.12 9.30 2.74
N SER A 94 -1.58 10.37 3.32
CA SER A 94 -1.53 10.57 4.77
C SER A 94 -2.29 11.84 5.17
N LEU A 95 -2.76 11.86 6.42
CA LEU A 95 -3.50 12.96 7.02
C LEU A 95 -3.13 13.05 8.50
N THR A 96 -2.74 14.25 8.96
CA THR A 96 -2.41 14.52 10.36
C THR A 96 -3.37 15.55 10.93
N ALA A 97 -4.32 15.10 11.73
CA ALA A 97 -5.30 15.93 12.44
C ALA A 97 -5.87 15.18 13.65
N ASN A 98 -6.16 15.88 14.75
CA ASN A 98 -6.97 15.32 15.82
C ASN A 98 -8.43 15.18 15.39
N ILE A 99 -9.22 14.39 16.10
CA ILE A 99 -10.64 14.17 15.75
C ILE A 99 -11.45 15.48 15.79
N GLU A 100 -11.14 16.38 16.70
CA GLU A 100 -11.80 17.69 16.82
C GLU A 100 -11.38 18.69 15.73
N GLU A 101 -10.23 18.46 15.06
CA GLU A 101 -9.65 19.36 14.05
C GLU A 101 -9.96 18.93 12.62
N VAL A 102 -10.15 17.63 12.41
CA VAL A 102 -10.29 17.04 11.07
C VAL A 102 -11.62 17.42 10.42
N SER A 103 -11.56 17.88 9.17
CA SER A 103 -12.76 18.14 8.37
C SER A 103 -13.38 16.83 7.84
N TRP A 104 -14.70 16.85 7.57
CA TRP A 104 -15.36 15.74 6.89
C TRP A 104 -14.79 15.52 5.48
N GLU A 105 -14.44 16.60 4.76
CA GLU A 105 -13.82 16.53 3.45
C GLU A 105 -12.50 15.75 3.47
N ASP A 106 -11.65 15.98 4.48
CA ASP A 106 -10.38 15.28 4.63
C ASP A 106 -10.58 13.81 5.03
N LEU A 107 -11.60 13.51 5.84
CA LEU A 107 -11.97 12.14 6.16
C LEU A 107 -12.47 11.38 4.93
N GLU A 108 -13.36 11.98 4.14
CA GLU A 108 -13.87 11.39 2.91
C GLU A 108 -12.75 11.20 1.89
N TRP A 109 -11.87 12.19 1.74
CA TRP A 109 -10.71 12.12 0.85
C TRP A 109 -9.76 10.98 1.21
N ILE A 110 -9.38 10.84 2.49
CA ILE A 110 -8.43 9.79 2.87
C ILE A 110 -9.05 8.39 2.77
N PHE A 111 -10.32 8.23 3.13
CA PHE A 111 -11.04 6.98 2.95
C PHE A 111 -11.25 6.66 1.47
N GLY A 112 -11.58 7.66 0.65
CA GLY A 112 -11.74 7.52 -0.80
C GLY A 112 -10.53 6.86 -1.45
N ILE A 113 -9.33 7.32 -1.08
CA ILE A 113 -8.09 6.82 -1.65
C ILE A 113 -7.61 5.54 -0.96
N ASN A 114 -7.44 5.57 0.38
CA ASN A 114 -6.78 4.47 1.09
C ASN A 114 -7.64 3.22 1.19
N TYR A 115 -8.93 3.37 1.51
CA TYR A 115 -9.85 2.24 1.71
C TYR A 115 -10.60 1.88 0.43
N TRP A 116 -11.40 2.83 -0.10
CA TRP A 116 -12.20 2.55 -1.30
C TRP A 116 -11.32 2.25 -2.50
N GLY A 117 -10.23 2.99 -2.70
CA GLY A 117 -9.29 2.73 -3.79
C GLY A 117 -8.71 1.31 -3.74
N THR A 118 -8.35 0.82 -2.55
CA THR A 118 -7.90 -0.56 -2.37
C THR A 118 -9.03 -1.55 -2.67
N LEU A 119 -10.24 -1.32 -2.17
CA LEU A 119 -11.38 -2.21 -2.40
C LEU A 119 -11.82 -2.22 -3.87
N HIS A 120 -11.76 -1.08 -4.58
CA HIS A 120 -11.98 -1.01 -6.02
C HIS A 120 -10.98 -1.89 -6.76
N GLY A 121 -9.68 -1.77 -6.45
CA GLY A 121 -8.62 -2.59 -7.05
C GLY A 121 -8.81 -4.08 -6.78
N VAL A 122 -9.13 -4.46 -5.54
CA VAL A 122 -9.44 -5.85 -5.20
C VAL A 122 -10.61 -6.37 -6.04
N LYS A 123 -11.74 -5.67 -6.05
CA LYS A 123 -12.96 -6.14 -6.74
C LYS A 123 -12.80 -6.18 -8.27
N ALA A 124 -12.16 -5.16 -8.86
CA ALA A 124 -11.98 -5.09 -10.31
C ALA A 124 -11.03 -6.18 -10.83
N PHE A 125 -9.93 -6.44 -10.12
CA PHE A 125 -8.94 -7.42 -10.55
C PHE A 125 -9.19 -8.85 -10.07
N LEU A 126 -10.09 -9.08 -9.10
CA LEU A 126 -10.31 -10.41 -8.51
C LEU A 126 -10.64 -11.49 -9.55
N PRO A 127 -11.55 -11.29 -10.52
CA PRO A 127 -11.82 -12.29 -11.55
C PRO A 127 -10.57 -12.64 -12.37
N HIS A 128 -9.78 -11.64 -12.76
CA HIS A 128 -8.56 -11.81 -13.55
C HIS A 128 -7.47 -12.57 -12.77
N VAL A 129 -7.32 -12.26 -11.48
CA VAL A 129 -6.33 -12.91 -10.60
C VAL A 129 -6.73 -14.37 -10.33
N ILE A 130 -8.00 -14.67 -10.12
CA ILE A 130 -8.50 -16.05 -10.01
C ILE A 130 -8.26 -16.81 -11.30
N ALA A 131 -8.61 -16.22 -12.45
CA ALA A 131 -8.44 -16.84 -13.77
C ALA A 131 -6.97 -17.11 -14.13
N SER A 132 -6.01 -16.42 -13.50
CA SER A 132 -4.57 -16.64 -13.75
C SER A 132 -4.08 -18.00 -13.23
N GLY A 133 -4.78 -18.65 -12.32
CA GLY A 133 -4.43 -19.94 -11.70
C GLY A 133 -3.24 -19.91 -10.73
N ASP A 134 -2.51 -18.78 -10.62
CA ASP A 134 -1.44 -18.54 -9.65
C ASP A 134 -1.45 -17.05 -9.30
N GLY A 135 -2.39 -16.68 -8.44
CA GLY A 135 -2.72 -15.31 -8.13
C GLY A 135 -2.19 -14.80 -6.78
N HIS A 136 -2.03 -13.47 -6.65
CA HIS A 136 -1.74 -12.85 -5.36
C HIS A 136 -2.23 -11.40 -5.27
N PHE A 137 -2.81 -11.03 -4.13
CA PHE A 137 -3.06 -9.64 -3.74
C PHE A 137 -2.13 -9.22 -2.61
N ALA A 138 -1.51 -8.04 -2.73
CA ALA A 138 -0.77 -7.40 -1.65
C ALA A 138 -1.35 -5.99 -1.43
N ASN A 139 -1.99 -5.77 -0.29
CA ASN A 139 -2.59 -4.49 0.06
C ASN A 139 -1.69 -3.75 1.05
N VAL A 140 -1.19 -2.56 0.63
CA VAL A 140 -0.23 -1.78 1.43
C VAL A 140 -0.96 -0.94 2.46
N SER A 141 -1.09 -1.49 3.66
CA SER A 141 -1.59 -0.82 4.85
C SER A 141 -0.49 0.06 5.49
N SER A 142 -0.30 -0.03 6.78
CA SER A 142 0.69 0.69 7.60
C SER A 142 0.83 -0.01 8.94
N MET A 143 1.88 0.29 9.71
CA MET A 143 1.91 -0.03 11.14
C MET A 143 0.72 0.59 11.87
N PHE A 144 0.20 1.75 11.39
CA PHE A 144 -1.02 2.38 11.90
C PHE A 144 -2.33 1.70 11.45
N GLY A 145 -2.26 0.63 10.68
CA GLY A 145 -3.33 -0.34 10.51
C GLY A 145 -3.30 -1.49 11.53
N LEU A 146 -2.36 -1.45 12.51
CA LEU A 146 -2.24 -2.38 13.63
C LEU A 146 -2.38 -1.69 14.98
N VAL A 147 -1.93 -0.43 15.09
CA VAL A 147 -2.06 0.42 16.27
C VAL A 147 -2.60 1.78 15.84
N ALA A 148 -3.51 2.35 16.61
CA ALA A 148 -3.97 3.72 16.41
C ALA A 148 -3.05 4.70 17.16
N CYS A 149 -2.81 5.87 16.56
CA CYS A 149 -1.95 6.90 17.10
C CYS A 149 -2.71 8.22 17.23
N PRO A 150 -2.48 9.04 18.26
CA PRO A 150 -3.00 10.40 18.32
C PRO A 150 -2.70 11.19 17.04
N SER A 151 -3.57 12.09 16.65
CA SER A 151 -3.53 12.87 15.41
C SER A 151 -3.52 12.06 14.09
N GLN A 152 -3.65 10.74 14.15
CA GLN A 152 -3.69 9.84 12.99
C GLN A 152 -5.03 9.09 12.87
N ALA A 153 -6.11 9.59 13.46
CA ALA A 153 -7.37 8.85 13.51
C ALA A 153 -7.94 8.54 12.12
N GLY A 154 -8.01 9.52 11.22
CA GLY A 154 -8.47 9.32 9.84
C GLY A 154 -7.56 8.35 9.06
N TYR A 155 -6.25 8.52 9.18
CA TYR A 155 -5.28 7.63 8.55
C TYR A 155 -5.35 6.21 9.12
N SER A 156 -5.26 6.08 10.45
CA SER A 156 -5.31 4.77 11.11
C SER A 156 -6.58 4.02 10.77
N SER A 157 -7.75 4.64 10.88
CA SER A 157 -9.04 3.96 10.59
C SER A 157 -9.11 3.50 9.13
N SER A 158 -8.65 4.29 8.16
CA SER A 158 -8.60 3.86 6.76
C SER A 158 -7.67 2.64 6.56
N LYS A 159 -6.52 2.59 7.26
CA LYS A 159 -5.57 1.48 7.19
C LYS A 159 -6.00 0.24 7.97
N TYR A 160 -6.74 0.40 9.07
CA TYR A 160 -7.40 -0.72 9.77
C TYR A 160 -8.51 -1.34 8.93
N ALA A 161 -9.36 -0.53 8.29
CA ALA A 161 -10.41 -1.00 7.41
C ALA A 161 -9.85 -1.81 6.24
N MET A 162 -8.75 -1.32 5.62
CA MET A 162 -8.02 -2.04 4.57
C MET A 162 -7.46 -3.38 5.08
N HIS A 163 -6.86 -3.41 6.28
CA HIS A 163 -6.34 -4.64 6.88
C HIS A 163 -7.47 -5.67 7.06
N ALA A 164 -8.61 -5.27 7.62
CA ALA A 164 -9.75 -6.16 7.83
C ALA A 164 -10.27 -6.77 6.51
N VAL A 165 -10.43 -5.97 5.45
CA VAL A 165 -10.82 -6.46 4.12
C VAL A 165 -9.79 -7.44 3.56
N THR A 166 -8.50 -7.18 3.79
CA THR A 166 -7.42 -8.05 3.29
C THR A 166 -7.45 -9.41 3.98
N ASP A 167 -7.67 -9.44 5.30
CA ASP A 167 -7.78 -10.69 6.06
C ASP A 167 -9.03 -11.48 5.68
N ALA A 168 -10.17 -10.80 5.47
CA ALA A 168 -11.41 -11.42 5.00
C ALA A 168 -11.21 -12.04 3.61
N LEU A 169 -10.66 -11.29 2.66
CA LEU A 169 -10.38 -11.77 1.30
C LEU A 169 -9.49 -13.01 1.33
N ARG A 170 -8.45 -13.04 2.19
CA ARG A 170 -7.60 -14.23 2.31
C ARG A 170 -8.38 -15.47 2.72
N GLN A 171 -9.27 -15.33 3.70
CA GLN A 171 -10.11 -16.42 4.18
C GLN A 171 -11.09 -16.88 3.09
N GLU A 172 -11.70 -15.95 2.39
CA GLU A 172 -12.61 -16.23 1.27
C GLU A 172 -11.93 -17.02 0.14
N MET A 173 -10.68 -16.64 -0.24
CA MET A 173 -9.92 -17.37 -1.26
C MET A 173 -9.58 -18.78 -0.81
N ILE A 174 -9.27 -18.99 0.46
CA ILE A 174 -9.01 -20.32 1.03
C ILE A 174 -10.29 -21.18 1.03
N ILE A 175 -11.41 -20.62 1.48
CA ILE A 175 -12.72 -21.32 1.54
C ILE A 175 -13.18 -21.70 0.13
N ALA A 176 -13.01 -20.81 -0.84
CA ALA A 176 -13.39 -21.07 -2.23
C ALA A 176 -12.41 -22.00 -2.98
N GLY A 177 -11.29 -22.39 -2.37
CA GLY A 177 -10.28 -23.25 -3.00
C GLY A 177 -9.51 -22.59 -4.14
N HIS A 178 -9.49 -21.24 -4.21
CA HIS A 178 -8.74 -20.54 -5.23
C HIS A 178 -7.24 -20.49 -4.89
N ASN A 179 -6.38 -20.75 -5.89
CA ASN A 179 -4.93 -20.58 -5.74
C ASN A 179 -4.53 -19.10 -5.80
N VAL A 180 -5.06 -18.32 -4.85
CA VAL A 180 -4.82 -16.89 -4.71
C VAL A 180 -4.30 -16.59 -3.31
N GLY A 181 -3.04 -16.15 -3.23
CA GLY A 181 -2.47 -15.64 -1.99
C GLY A 181 -2.97 -14.21 -1.71
N VAL A 182 -3.04 -13.85 -0.44
CA VAL A 182 -3.38 -12.47 -0.04
C VAL A 182 -2.50 -12.06 1.13
N SER A 183 -1.89 -10.88 1.04
CA SER A 183 -0.97 -10.33 2.05
C SER A 183 -1.40 -8.94 2.48
N SER A 184 -1.54 -8.74 3.77
CA SER A 184 -1.61 -7.41 4.38
C SER A 184 -0.19 -6.91 4.66
N VAL A 185 0.18 -5.76 4.08
CA VAL A 185 1.53 -5.20 4.15
C VAL A 185 1.52 -4.01 5.12
N HIS A 186 2.39 -4.03 6.10
CA HIS A 186 2.45 -3.01 7.15
C HIS A 186 3.85 -2.38 7.23
N PRO A 187 4.13 -1.36 6.41
CA PRO A 187 5.33 -0.55 6.54
C PRO A 187 5.31 0.25 7.85
N GLY A 188 6.48 0.38 8.46
CA GLY A 188 6.76 1.42 9.44
C GLY A 188 7.02 2.76 8.76
N MET A 189 7.92 3.55 9.31
CA MET A 189 8.34 4.82 8.69
C MET A 189 9.35 4.54 7.57
N ILE A 190 8.91 4.73 6.34
CA ILE A 190 9.73 4.50 5.13
C ILE A 190 10.13 5.84 4.53
N LYS A 191 11.38 5.98 4.12
CA LYS A 191 11.91 7.18 3.44
C LYS A 191 11.22 7.38 2.10
N THR A 192 10.18 8.19 2.08
CA THR A 192 9.36 8.53 0.90
C THR A 192 8.75 9.91 1.06
N GLU A 193 8.22 10.48 -0.01
CA GLU A 193 7.55 11.78 0.01
C GLU A 193 6.14 11.78 0.62
N ILE A 194 5.68 10.68 1.24
CA ILE A 194 4.30 10.56 1.72
C ILE A 194 3.95 11.63 2.77
N ALA A 195 4.88 11.96 3.64
CA ALA A 195 4.70 12.99 4.66
C ALA A 195 4.68 14.40 4.06
N TRP A 196 5.52 14.68 3.06
CA TRP A 196 5.56 15.96 2.34
C TRP A 196 4.31 16.22 1.50
N LYS A 197 3.63 15.16 1.06
CA LYS A 197 2.38 15.20 0.31
C LYS A 197 1.13 15.01 1.18
N ALA A 198 1.30 14.88 2.50
CA ALA A 198 0.22 14.70 3.44
C ALA A 198 -0.66 15.95 3.55
N ARG A 199 -1.94 15.77 3.88
CA ARG A 199 -2.76 16.83 4.42
C ARG A 199 -2.57 16.93 5.94
N ALA A 200 -2.74 18.13 6.47
CA ALA A 200 -2.72 18.39 7.91
C ALA A 200 -3.84 19.37 8.27
N ALA A 201 -4.30 19.35 9.51
CA ALA A 201 -5.24 20.35 9.99
C ALA A 201 -4.62 21.76 9.85
N ALA A 202 -5.48 22.77 9.63
CA ALA A 202 -5.05 24.13 9.28
C ALA A 202 -4.16 24.80 10.36
N ASN A 203 -4.28 24.38 11.61
CA ASN A 203 -3.49 24.87 12.74
C ASN A 203 -2.15 24.13 12.93
N ARG A 204 -1.78 23.22 12.02
CA ARG A 204 -0.54 22.41 12.11
C ARG A 204 0.48 22.81 11.05
N ASP A 205 1.73 22.87 11.45
CA ASP A 205 2.86 23.09 10.53
C ASP A 205 3.19 21.77 9.80
N ARG A 206 2.68 21.67 8.56
CA ARG A 206 2.87 20.49 7.72
C ARG A 206 4.34 20.20 7.42
N ASP A 207 5.15 21.21 7.20
CA ASP A 207 6.55 21.04 6.81
C ASP A 207 7.39 20.56 7.99
N SER A 208 7.14 21.06 9.20
CA SER A 208 7.72 20.52 10.44
C SER A 208 7.33 19.06 10.68
N LEU A 209 6.06 18.69 10.44
CA LEU A 209 5.59 17.30 10.57
C LEU A 209 6.30 16.38 9.57
N ALA A 210 6.47 16.82 8.32
CA ALA A 210 7.16 16.07 7.29
C ALA A 210 8.64 15.88 7.61
N ALA A 211 9.33 16.94 8.06
CA ALA A 211 10.73 16.90 8.45
C ALA A 211 10.95 15.97 9.66
N ASN A 212 10.05 15.99 10.65
CA ASN A 212 10.10 15.09 11.79
C ASN A 212 9.93 13.62 11.34
N PHE A 213 8.97 13.35 10.46
CA PHE A 213 8.79 12.01 9.89
C PHE A 213 10.06 11.52 9.18
N ASP A 214 10.68 12.35 8.34
CA ASP A 214 11.90 12.00 7.62
C ASP A 214 13.07 11.69 8.56
N SER A 215 13.19 12.43 9.67
CA SER A 215 14.23 12.18 10.68
C SER A 215 14.09 10.82 11.37
N LEU A 216 12.86 10.34 11.51
CA LEU A 216 12.54 9.07 12.14
C LEU A 216 12.54 7.89 11.15
N ALA A 217 12.36 8.14 9.88
CA ALA A 217 12.32 7.11 8.84
C ALA A 217 13.72 6.50 8.62
N GLN A 218 13.87 5.21 8.94
CA GLN A 218 15.15 4.50 8.81
C GLN A 218 15.19 3.50 7.66
N THR A 219 14.04 3.07 7.18
CA THR A 219 13.92 2.04 6.13
C THR A 219 13.82 2.70 4.76
N SER A 220 14.63 2.28 3.80
CA SER A 220 14.55 2.76 2.42
C SER A 220 13.32 2.17 1.70
N ALA A 221 12.89 2.83 0.61
CA ALA A 221 11.83 2.29 -0.26
C ALA A 221 12.25 0.97 -0.92
N GLU A 222 13.52 0.82 -1.25
CA GLU A 222 14.11 -0.38 -1.85
C GLU A 222 14.08 -1.57 -0.87
N ASP A 223 14.47 -1.38 0.39
CA ASP A 223 14.44 -2.44 1.41
C ASP A 223 12.99 -2.81 1.76
N CYS A 224 12.10 -1.84 1.73
CA CYS A 224 10.66 -2.06 1.85
C CYS A 224 10.17 -2.96 0.71
N ALA A 225 10.47 -2.63 -0.54
CA ALA A 225 10.09 -3.40 -1.72
C ALA A 225 10.62 -4.84 -1.69
N LYS A 226 11.92 -5.03 -1.39
CA LYS A 226 12.52 -6.37 -1.22
C LYS A 226 11.79 -7.19 -0.16
N THR A 227 11.43 -6.57 0.97
CA THR A 227 10.72 -7.24 2.06
C THR A 227 9.32 -7.66 1.62
N ILE A 228 8.60 -6.81 0.88
CA ILE A 228 7.26 -7.09 0.34
C ILE A 228 7.34 -8.26 -0.66
N VAL A 229 8.21 -8.17 -1.65
CA VAL A 229 8.38 -9.20 -2.70
C VAL A 229 8.73 -10.57 -2.07
N ASN A 230 9.63 -10.59 -1.09
CA ASN A 230 9.95 -11.80 -0.34
C ASN A 230 8.76 -12.33 0.50
N GLY A 231 7.95 -11.43 1.05
CA GLY A 231 6.72 -11.80 1.77
C GLY A 231 5.68 -12.45 0.86
N ILE A 232 5.46 -11.87 -0.33
CA ILE A 232 4.58 -12.41 -1.39
C ILE A 232 5.07 -13.81 -1.81
N ARG A 233 6.38 -13.95 -2.10
CA ARG A 233 6.98 -15.24 -2.49
C ARG A 233 6.74 -16.34 -1.45
N LYS A 234 6.74 -15.97 -0.16
CA LYS A 234 6.47 -16.88 0.96
C LYS A 234 4.99 -16.98 1.32
N ASN A 235 4.10 -16.37 0.58
CA ASN A 235 2.66 -16.28 0.82
C ASN A 235 2.32 -15.90 2.29
N LYS A 236 3.06 -14.92 2.85
CA LYS A 236 2.83 -14.47 4.23
C LYS A 236 1.52 -13.69 4.31
N PRO A 237 0.62 -14.00 5.26
CA PRO A 237 -0.60 -13.21 5.45
C PRO A 237 -0.31 -11.80 5.94
N LEU A 238 0.70 -11.63 6.79
CA LEU A 238 1.13 -10.37 7.39
C LEU A 238 2.60 -10.11 7.05
N ILE A 239 2.88 -8.97 6.42
CA ILE A 239 4.24 -8.54 6.05
C ILE A 239 4.56 -7.26 6.82
N LEU A 240 5.43 -7.35 7.82
CA LEU A 240 5.89 -6.22 8.65
C LEU A 240 7.24 -5.71 8.14
N ILE A 241 7.33 -4.41 7.88
CA ILE A 241 8.54 -3.77 7.35
C ILE A 241 9.05 -2.69 8.32
N GLY A 242 10.33 -2.78 8.64
CA GLY A 242 10.98 -1.93 9.62
C GLY A 242 10.98 -2.53 11.03
N LYS A 243 11.89 -2.04 11.88
CA LYS A 243 11.96 -2.45 13.29
C LYS A 243 10.78 -1.89 14.08
N ASP A 244 10.35 -0.70 13.74
CA ASP A 244 9.21 0.04 14.29
C ASP A 244 7.89 -0.71 14.12
N ALA A 245 7.53 -1.11 12.89
CA ALA A 245 6.33 -1.90 12.64
C ALA A 245 6.33 -3.24 13.39
N LYS A 246 7.49 -3.91 13.46
CA LYS A 246 7.64 -5.16 14.22
C LYS A 246 7.45 -4.93 15.71
N ALA A 247 8.08 -3.89 16.27
CA ALA A 247 7.95 -3.53 17.68
C ALA A 247 6.50 -3.17 18.04
N MET A 248 5.85 -2.33 17.23
CA MET A 248 4.43 -1.96 17.41
C MET A 248 3.51 -3.18 17.39
N ASN A 249 3.72 -4.11 16.44
CA ASN A 249 2.94 -5.33 16.37
C ASN A 249 3.12 -6.22 17.63
N VAL A 250 4.36 -6.36 18.11
CA VAL A 250 4.63 -7.11 19.35
C VAL A 250 3.97 -6.43 20.54
N MET A 251 4.15 -5.13 20.69
CA MET A 251 3.55 -4.33 21.77
C MET A 251 2.02 -4.48 21.78
N ARG A 252 1.37 -4.36 20.62
CA ARG A 252 -0.08 -4.53 20.46
C ARG A 252 -0.55 -5.94 20.87
N ARG A 253 0.20 -6.96 20.49
CA ARG A 253 -0.13 -8.37 20.81
C ARG A 253 0.03 -8.70 22.30
N LEU A 254 1.07 -8.18 22.94
CA LEU A 254 1.34 -8.45 24.35
C LEU A 254 0.48 -7.61 25.30
N LEU A 255 0.27 -6.33 24.98
CA LEU A 255 -0.40 -5.39 25.89
C LEU A 255 -1.91 -5.23 25.59
N GLY A 256 -2.42 -5.80 24.49
CA GLY A 256 -3.81 -5.56 24.09
C GLY A 256 -4.09 -4.07 23.95
N SER A 257 -5.15 -3.53 24.58
CA SER A 257 -5.43 -2.10 24.64
C SER A 257 -4.46 -1.30 25.52
N GLY A 258 -3.69 -1.97 26.38
CA GLY A 258 -2.69 -1.33 27.24
C GLY A 258 -1.55 -0.63 26.49
N TYR A 259 -1.35 -0.91 25.19
CA TYR A 259 -0.35 -0.22 24.38
C TYR A 259 -0.56 1.29 24.29
N MET A 260 -1.79 1.76 24.50
CA MET A 260 -2.12 3.19 24.43
C MET A 260 -1.39 4.02 25.49
N LYS A 261 -1.13 3.46 26.68
CA LYS A 261 -0.44 4.18 27.77
C LYS A 261 0.99 4.61 27.40
N PRO A 262 1.92 3.70 27.03
CA PRO A 262 3.27 4.09 26.63
C PRO A 262 3.28 4.97 25.38
N LEU A 263 2.42 4.69 24.38
CA LEU A 263 2.34 5.49 23.18
C LEU A 263 1.90 6.94 23.46
N THR A 264 0.85 7.13 24.27
CA THR A 264 0.39 8.48 24.67
C THR A 264 1.45 9.23 25.48
N ALA A 265 2.18 8.52 26.38
CA ALA A 265 3.25 9.14 27.16
C ALA A 265 4.41 9.63 26.29
N GLN A 266 4.76 8.89 25.23
CA GLN A 266 5.76 9.30 24.26
C GLN A 266 5.28 10.53 23.47
N MET A 267 4.08 10.48 22.91
CA MET A 267 3.53 11.54 22.07
C MET A 267 3.32 12.87 22.81
N ARG A 268 3.07 12.84 24.13
CA ARG A 268 3.00 14.07 24.96
C ARG A 268 4.29 14.88 24.99
N LYS A 269 5.43 14.27 24.67
CA LYS A 269 6.74 14.94 24.64
C LYS A 269 7.03 15.57 23.28
N GLU A 270 6.26 15.21 22.26
CA GLU A 270 6.43 15.64 20.88
C GLU A 270 5.39 16.68 20.44
N ILE A 271 4.33 16.88 21.24
CA ILE A 271 3.30 17.91 21.11
C ILE A 271 3.54 19.03 22.14
#